data_66e9e2c01b6b443062518cc6a6442c90
#
_entry.id   66e9e2c01b6b443062518cc6a6442c90
#
_cell.length_a   1.000
_cell.length_b   1.000
_cell.length_c   1.000
_cell.angle_alpha   90.00
_cell.angle_beta   90.00
_cell.angle_gamma   90.00
#
_symmetry.space_group_name_H-M   'P 1'
#
loop_
_entity.id
_entity.type
_entity.pdbx_description
1 polymer ?
#
loop_
_entity_poly.entity_id
_entity_poly.type
_entity_poly.pdbx_seq_one_letter_code
_entity_poly.pdbx_strand_id
1 'polypeptide(L)'
;MSLGLIGRKSGMTRIFTEEGNSVPVTVVEVQPNRVTQIKTPKRDGYSAVQVTTGSRKASHVGKAAIGHFAKANTEAGEGLWEFRTENEDTTEIELGSEIKVDLFEAGQKVDVTGTSKGKGFQGSVKRHNFHMQDATHGNSLSHRAPGSIGQCQTPGKVWKGK
;
A
#
# COMPACT_ATOMS: atom_id res chain seq x y z
N MET A 1 -5.32 8.92 -13.52
CA MET A 1 -4.75 8.79 -12.15
C MET A 1 -3.39 9.45 -12.17
N SER A 2 -3.09 10.29 -11.20
CA SER A 2 -1.80 10.99 -11.09
C SER A 2 -0.68 10.03 -10.66
N LEU A 3 0.55 10.36 -11.04
CA LEU A 3 1.76 9.65 -10.64
C LEU A 3 1.90 9.69 -9.10
N GLY A 4 2.34 8.59 -8.50
CA GLY A 4 2.56 8.47 -7.07
C GLY A 4 4.02 8.20 -6.72
N LEU A 5 4.34 8.25 -5.42
CA LEU A 5 5.67 7.95 -4.90
C LEU A 5 5.62 6.86 -3.83
N ILE A 6 6.69 6.09 -3.76
CA ILE A 6 6.91 5.12 -2.69
C ILE A 6 7.69 5.80 -1.57
N GLY A 7 7.12 5.74 -0.38
CA GLY A 7 7.74 6.26 0.83
C GLY A 7 7.68 5.27 1.99
N ARG A 8 8.48 5.50 3.00
CA ARG A 8 8.55 4.72 4.23
C ARG A 8 8.05 5.56 5.40
N LYS A 9 7.08 5.02 6.16
CA LYS A 9 6.62 5.67 7.38
C LYS A 9 7.74 5.67 8.42
N SER A 10 8.28 6.84 8.77
CA SER A 10 9.30 7.00 9.81
C SER A 10 8.68 7.14 11.19
N GLY A 11 7.48 7.73 11.32
CA GLY A 11 6.81 7.88 12.61
C GLY A 11 5.64 8.84 12.57
N MET A 12 5.20 9.24 13.75
CA MET A 12 4.18 10.27 13.93
C MET A 12 4.66 11.29 14.96
N THR A 13 4.30 12.55 14.72
CA THR A 13 4.57 13.65 15.63
C THR A 13 3.41 14.65 15.59
N ARG A 14 3.56 15.79 16.20
CA ARG A 14 2.63 16.92 16.08
C ARG A 14 3.40 18.17 15.69
N ILE A 15 2.74 19.00 14.93
CA ILE A 15 3.21 20.35 14.62
C ILE A 15 2.24 21.37 15.21
N PHE A 16 2.75 22.54 15.56
CA PHE A 16 1.94 23.64 16.05
C PHE A 16 1.82 24.69 14.94
N THR A 17 0.60 25.12 14.67
CA THR A 17 0.34 26.22 13.75
C THR A 17 0.60 27.55 14.43
N GLU A 18 0.72 28.61 13.66
CA GLU A 18 0.86 29.99 14.18
C GLU A 18 -0.32 30.41 15.06
N GLU A 19 -1.49 29.84 14.81
CA GLU A 19 -2.70 30.04 15.60
C GLU A 19 -2.69 29.26 16.94
N GLY A 20 -1.64 28.48 17.22
CA GLY A 20 -1.52 27.65 18.43
C GLY A 20 -2.23 26.31 18.37
N ASN A 21 -2.79 25.91 17.22
CA ASN A 21 -3.43 24.60 17.07
C ASN A 21 -2.38 23.48 16.97
N SER A 22 -2.63 22.36 17.67
CA SER A 22 -1.78 21.16 17.60
C SER A 22 -2.33 20.20 16.53
N VAL A 23 -1.57 20.01 15.45
CA VAL A 23 -1.94 19.15 14.34
C VAL A 23 -1.12 17.85 14.38
N PRO A 24 -1.76 16.66 14.53
CA PRO A 24 -1.06 15.39 14.44
C PRO A 24 -0.63 15.12 13.00
N VAL A 25 0.64 14.75 12.81
CA VAL A 25 1.20 14.47 11.49
C VAL A 25 1.90 13.13 11.45
N THR A 26 1.87 12.49 10.30
CA THR A 26 2.68 11.31 9.99
C THR A 26 3.86 11.73 9.12
N VAL A 27 5.07 11.34 9.54
CA VAL A 27 6.28 11.58 8.78
C VAL A 27 6.54 10.41 7.85
N VAL A 28 6.60 10.70 6.56
CA VAL A 28 6.93 9.73 5.51
C VAL A 28 8.22 10.16 4.84
N GLU A 29 9.23 9.32 4.90
CA GLU A 29 10.50 9.49 4.20
C GLU A 29 10.34 8.98 2.78
N VAL A 30 10.63 9.82 1.80
CA VAL A 30 10.60 9.48 0.39
C VAL A 30 12.02 9.58 -0.17
N GLN A 31 12.65 8.41 -0.40
CA GLN A 31 13.90 8.34 -1.14
C GLN A 31 13.62 8.50 -2.64
N PRO A 32 14.59 8.93 -3.46
CA PRO A 32 14.39 9.02 -4.91
C PRO A 32 13.83 7.71 -5.48
N ASN A 33 12.72 7.83 -6.21
CA ASN A 33 12.08 6.70 -6.88
C ASN A 33 12.61 6.63 -8.31
N ARG A 34 13.30 5.55 -8.66
CA ARG A 34 13.90 5.34 -9.99
C ARG A 34 12.94 4.59 -10.89
N VAL A 35 12.74 5.07 -12.11
CA VAL A 35 11.84 4.47 -13.09
C VAL A 35 12.51 3.25 -13.71
N THR A 36 11.91 2.07 -13.54
CA THR A 36 12.44 0.79 -14.04
C THR A 36 11.76 0.32 -15.32
N GLN A 37 10.51 0.69 -15.53
CA GLN A 37 9.77 0.34 -16.74
C GLN A 37 8.61 1.30 -16.95
N ILE A 38 8.35 1.62 -18.23
CA ILE A 38 7.14 2.32 -18.66
C ILE A 38 6.30 1.29 -19.42
N LYS A 39 5.10 1.05 -18.94
CA LYS A 39 4.13 0.13 -19.54
C LYS A 39 3.18 0.88 -20.46
N THR A 40 2.94 0.30 -21.63
CA THR A 40 2.08 0.88 -22.65
C THR A 40 0.93 -0.05 -23.00
N PRO A 41 -0.26 0.47 -23.39
CA PRO A 41 -1.41 -0.36 -23.74
C PRO A 41 -1.14 -1.35 -24.87
N LYS A 42 -0.30 -0.96 -25.84
CA LYS A 42 0.02 -1.81 -26.99
C LYS A 42 0.81 -3.05 -26.63
N ARG A 43 1.69 -2.97 -25.62
CA ARG A 43 2.58 -4.05 -25.23
C ARG A 43 2.07 -4.80 -23.99
N ASP A 44 1.60 -4.05 -22.98
CA ASP A 44 1.32 -4.58 -21.65
C ASP A 44 -0.20 -4.61 -21.35
N GLY A 45 -1.04 -4.04 -22.25
CA GLY A 45 -2.48 -3.99 -22.09
C GLY A 45 -2.99 -2.84 -21.18
N TYR A 46 -2.11 -2.08 -20.57
CA TYR A 46 -2.42 -0.92 -19.73
C TYR A 46 -1.25 0.05 -19.65
N SER A 47 -1.52 1.29 -19.25
CA SER A 47 -0.50 2.30 -19.01
C SER A 47 -0.11 2.33 -17.53
N ALA A 48 1.18 2.30 -17.26
CA ALA A 48 1.72 2.42 -15.90
C ALA A 48 3.20 2.81 -15.92
N VAL A 49 3.64 3.45 -14.86
CA VAL A 49 5.06 3.68 -14.57
C VAL A 49 5.46 2.75 -13.44
N GLN A 50 6.46 1.89 -13.67
CA GLN A 50 7.03 1.03 -12.65
C GLN A 50 8.24 1.73 -12.04
N VAL A 51 8.28 1.78 -10.71
CA VAL A 51 9.34 2.44 -9.95
C VAL A 51 9.98 1.50 -8.93
N THR A 52 11.20 1.81 -8.55
CA THR A 52 11.91 1.18 -7.44
C THR A 52 12.49 2.25 -6.51
N THR A 53 12.68 1.91 -5.26
CA THR A 53 13.29 2.79 -4.26
C THR A 53 14.23 2.00 -3.33
N GLY A 54 15.11 2.72 -2.64
CA GLY A 54 16.09 2.09 -1.77
C GLY A 54 17.20 1.37 -2.51
N SER A 55 17.97 0.56 -1.81
CA SER A 55 19.04 -0.26 -2.38
C SER A 55 19.01 -1.68 -1.81
N ARG A 56 19.32 -2.66 -2.64
CA ARG A 56 19.42 -4.06 -2.24
C ARG A 56 20.77 -4.64 -2.64
N LYS A 57 21.41 -5.40 -1.74
CA LYS A 57 22.68 -6.06 -2.05
C LYS A 57 22.53 -6.98 -3.27
N ALA A 58 23.48 -6.92 -4.21
CA ALA A 58 23.43 -7.69 -5.45
C ALA A 58 23.32 -9.21 -5.21
N SER A 59 23.92 -9.73 -4.13
CA SER A 59 23.81 -11.14 -3.76
C SER A 59 22.38 -11.59 -3.38
N HIS A 60 21.50 -10.65 -3.04
CA HIS A 60 20.10 -10.93 -2.69
C HIS A 60 19.14 -10.68 -3.85
N VAL A 61 19.64 -10.35 -5.04
CA VAL A 61 18.85 -10.08 -6.24
C VAL A 61 18.98 -11.26 -7.19
N GLY A 62 17.85 -11.86 -7.57
CA GLY A 62 17.83 -12.95 -8.54
C GLY A 62 18.27 -12.48 -9.94
N LYS A 63 18.86 -13.39 -10.75
CA LYS A 63 19.38 -13.08 -12.11
C LYS A 63 18.34 -12.39 -13.01
N ALA A 64 17.07 -12.81 -12.96
CA ALA A 64 15.98 -12.21 -13.73
C ALA A 64 15.77 -10.73 -13.36
N ALA A 65 15.77 -10.42 -12.04
CA ALA A 65 15.62 -9.05 -11.56
C ALA A 65 16.85 -8.19 -11.92
N ILE A 66 18.05 -8.74 -11.83
CA ILE A 66 19.28 -8.04 -12.27
C ILE A 66 19.15 -7.61 -13.74
N GLY A 67 18.71 -8.52 -14.62
CA GLY A 67 18.48 -8.20 -16.04
C GLY A 67 17.40 -7.12 -16.25
N HIS A 68 16.36 -7.13 -15.40
CA HIS A 68 15.31 -6.11 -15.45
C HIS A 68 15.83 -4.72 -15.06
N PHE A 69 16.59 -4.60 -13.97
CA PHE A 69 17.21 -3.34 -13.55
C PHE A 69 18.28 -2.85 -14.53
N ALA A 70 19.10 -3.76 -15.06
CA ALA A 70 20.12 -3.44 -16.06
C ALA A 70 19.51 -2.82 -17.33
N LYS A 71 18.34 -3.30 -17.77
CA LYS A 71 17.62 -2.74 -18.92
C LYS A 71 17.23 -1.27 -18.72
N ALA A 72 16.92 -0.88 -17.49
CA ALA A 72 16.59 0.48 -17.13
C ALA A 72 17.81 1.31 -16.71
N ASN A 73 19.01 0.71 -16.73
CA ASN A 73 20.26 1.31 -16.24
C ASN A 73 20.13 1.84 -14.79
N THR A 74 19.43 1.09 -13.95
CA THR A 74 19.17 1.47 -12.55
C THR A 74 19.71 0.44 -11.57
N GLU A 75 20.08 0.87 -10.37
CA GLU A 75 20.43 -0.04 -9.28
C GLU A 75 19.22 -0.78 -8.76
N ALA A 76 19.43 -2.00 -8.28
CA ALA A 76 18.37 -2.80 -7.67
C ALA A 76 17.87 -2.18 -6.35
N GLY A 77 16.59 -1.91 -6.27
CA GLY A 77 15.93 -1.42 -5.07
C GLY A 77 15.31 -2.53 -4.22
N GLU A 78 14.61 -2.13 -3.16
CA GLU A 78 13.96 -3.04 -2.21
C GLU A 78 12.78 -3.80 -2.83
N GLY A 79 12.10 -3.21 -3.84
CA GLY A 79 10.96 -3.79 -4.54
C GLY A 79 10.62 -3.05 -5.81
N LEU A 80 9.59 -3.53 -6.48
CA LEU A 80 9.02 -2.93 -7.69
C LEU A 80 7.55 -2.61 -7.44
N TRP A 81 7.14 -1.40 -7.75
CA TRP A 81 5.77 -0.90 -7.60
C TRP A 81 5.31 -0.21 -8.87
N GLU A 82 4.04 -0.25 -9.15
CA GLU A 82 3.46 0.33 -10.35
C GLU A 82 2.39 1.35 -10.00
N PHE A 83 2.47 2.50 -10.65
CA PHE A 83 1.44 3.51 -10.65
C PHE A 83 0.77 3.53 -12.00
N ARG A 84 -0.52 3.24 -12.03
CA ARG A 84 -1.32 3.35 -13.26
C ARG A 84 -1.52 4.81 -13.59
N THR A 85 -1.26 5.15 -14.84
CA THR A 85 -1.41 6.49 -15.38
C THR A 85 -2.43 6.49 -16.52
N GLU A 86 -3.03 7.63 -16.80
CA GLU A 86 -3.75 7.85 -18.03
C GLU A 86 -2.73 8.09 -19.16
N ASN A 87 -3.07 7.76 -20.40
CA ASN A 87 -2.10 7.64 -21.50
C ASN A 87 -1.26 8.90 -21.79
N GLU A 88 -1.67 10.05 -21.30
CA GLU A 88 -1.05 11.34 -21.55
C GLU A 88 0.05 11.72 -20.54
N ASP A 89 0.00 11.16 -19.33
CA ASP A 89 0.89 11.53 -18.23
C ASP A 89 2.29 10.86 -18.30
N THR A 90 2.53 9.96 -19.26
CA THR A 90 3.78 9.19 -19.35
C THR A 90 4.79 9.73 -20.35
N THR A 91 4.44 10.73 -21.15
CA THR A 91 5.28 11.23 -22.24
C THR A 91 6.53 11.97 -21.78
N GLU A 92 6.56 12.48 -20.56
CA GLU A 92 7.69 13.24 -20.00
C GLU A 92 8.61 12.39 -19.12
N ILE A 93 8.27 11.12 -18.88
CA ILE A 93 9.03 10.23 -17.98
C ILE A 93 9.93 9.32 -18.79
N GLU A 94 11.22 9.35 -18.50
CA GLU A 94 12.22 8.50 -19.13
C GLU A 94 12.60 7.32 -18.25
N LEU A 95 13.03 6.21 -18.89
CA LEU A 95 13.60 5.06 -18.18
C LEU A 95 14.89 5.47 -17.45
N GLY A 96 15.00 5.07 -16.19
CA GLY A 96 16.14 5.41 -15.36
C GLY A 96 16.07 6.78 -14.69
N SER A 97 15.07 7.62 -15.01
CA SER A 97 14.87 8.90 -14.34
C SER A 97 14.51 8.73 -12.87
N GLU A 98 14.80 9.75 -12.07
CA GLU A 98 14.47 9.80 -10.65
C GLU A 98 13.29 10.74 -10.40
N ILE A 99 12.30 10.22 -9.70
CA ILE A 99 11.14 11.00 -9.24
C ILE A 99 11.34 11.26 -7.75
N LYS A 100 11.33 12.53 -7.36
CA LYS A 100 11.56 13.00 -6.00
C LYS A 100 10.28 13.56 -5.37
N VAL A 101 10.36 13.89 -4.08
CA VAL A 101 9.24 14.44 -3.30
C VAL A 101 8.71 15.78 -3.86
N ASP A 102 9.52 16.48 -4.65
CA ASP A 102 9.15 17.75 -5.30
C ASP A 102 7.98 17.62 -6.28
N LEU A 103 7.55 16.37 -6.58
CA LEU A 103 6.30 16.09 -7.29
C LEU A 103 5.07 16.61 -6.53
N PHE A 104 5.13 16.71 -5.20
CA PHE A 104 4.04 17.16 -4.36
C PHE A 104 4.27 18.58 -3.83
N GLU A 105 3.21 19.36 -3.80
CA GLU A 105 3.21 20.71 -3.26
C GLU A 105 2.70 20.76 -1.82
N ALA A 106 3.14 21.75 -1.06
CA ALA A 106 2.65 21.97 0.30
C ALA A 106 1.15 22.28 0.29
N GLY A 107 0.38 21.61 1.13
CA GLY A 107 -1.08 21.75 1.20
C GLY A 107 -1.87 20.88 0.21
N GLN A 108 -1.19 20.15 -0.68
CA GLN A 108 -1.84 19.20 -1.58
C GLN A 108 -2.44 18.02 -0.79
N LYS A 109 -3.66 17.61 -1.16
CA LYS A 109 -4.29 16.39 -0.63
C LYS A 109 -3.75 15.17 -1.36
N VAL A 110 -3.35 14.15 -0.60
CA VAL A 110 -2.79 12.90 -1.14
C VAL A 110 -3.53 11.70 -0.57
N ASP A 111 -3.65 10.66 -1.37
CA ASP A 111 -4.13 9.35 -0.94
C ASP A 111 -2.93 8.46 -0.56
N VAL A 112 -3.02 7.80 0.59
CA VAL A 112 -1.94 6.96 1.10
C VAL A 112 -2.41 5.52 1.21
N THR A 113 -1.76 4.62 0.48
CA THR A 113 -2.00 3.17 0.53
C THR A 113 -0.85 2.48 1.24
N GLY A 114 -1.18 1.59 2.18
CA GLY A 114 -0.15 0.85 2.90
C GLY A 114 -0.69 -0.42 3.55
N THR A 115 0.21 -1.25 4.04
CA THR A 115 -0.15 -2.45 4.79
C THR A 115 -0.12 -2.15 6.28
N SER A 116 -1.25 -2.32 6.96
CA SER A 116 -1.33 -2.12 8.41
C SER A 116 -0.56 -3.21 9.17
N LYS A 117 -0.10 -2.86 10.38
CA LYS A 117 0.54 -3.85 11.27
C LYS A 117 -0.40 -5.03 11.56
N GLY A 118 0.13 -6.24 11.54
CA GLY A 118 -0.59 -7.43 11.94
C GLY A 118 -1.08 -7.33 13.39
N LYS A 119 -2.27 -7.89 13.65
CA LYS A 119 -2.90 -7.91 14.98
C LYS A 119 -2.87 -9.29 15.63
N GLY A 120 -2.15 -10.25 15.03
CA GLY A 120 -2.12 -11.63 15.46
C GLY A 120 -3.44 -12.37 15.15
N PHE A 121 -3.68 -13.46 15.86
CA PHE A 121 -4.93 -14.22 15.76
C PHE A 121 -6.04 -13.47 16.50
N GLN A 122 -7.10 -13.07 15.80
CA GLN A 122 -8.19 -12.27 16.34
C GLN A 122 -9.54 -12.95 16.15
N GLY A 123 -10.45 -12.75 17.11
CA GLY A 123 -11.85 -13.18 17.00
C GLY A 123 -12.61 -12.37 15.94
N SER A 124 -13.74 -12.91 15.50
CA SER A 124 -14.60 -12.35 14.45
C SER A 124 -15.07 -10.91 14.70
N VAL A 125 -15.33 -10.55 15.95
CA VAL A 125 -15.73 -9.18 16.32
C VAL A 125 -14.65 -8.17 15.92
N LYS A 126 -13.38 -8.43 16.25
CA LYS A 126 -12.29 -7.50 15.93
C LYS A 126 -11.83 -7.59 14.49
N ARG A 127 -11.78 -8.81 13.92
CA ARG A 127 -11.22 -9.04 12.59
C ARG A 127 -12.18 -8.65 11.46
N HIS A 128 -13.48 -8.93 11.67
CA HIS A 128 -14.50 -8.80 10.62
C HIS A 128 -15.64 -7.83 11.01
N ASN A 129 -15.52 -7.12 12.13
CA ASN A 129 -16.51 -6.19 12.65
C ASN A 129 -17.88 -6.83 12.88
N PHE A 130 -17.92 -8.10 13.33
CA PHE A 130 -19.16 -8.76 13.71
C PHE A 130 -19.74 -8.11 14.95
N HIS A 131 -21.06 -8.05 15.01
CA HIS A 131 -21.76 -7.59 16.19
C HIS A 131 -21.57 -8.56 17.35
N MET A 132 -21.41 -8.03 18.55
CA MET A 132 -21.49 -8.82 19.78
C MET A 132 -22.93 -9.23 20.01
N GLN A 133 -23.11 -10.35 20.72
CA GLN A 133 -24.40 -10.71 21.30
C GLN A 133 -24.66 -9.89 22.58
N ASP A 134 -25.88 -9.98 23.11
CA ASP A 134 -26.25 -9.21 24.28
C ASP A 134 -25.32 -9.46 25.47
N ALA A 135 -24.99 -8.39 26.20
CA ALA A 135 -24.19 -8.49 27.42
C ALA A 135 -25.00 -8.98 28.61
N THR A 136 -26.34 -8.79 28.59
CA THR A 136 -27.30 -9.10 29.63
C THR A 136 -28.53 -9.84 29.05
N HIS A 137 -29.69 -9.71 29.64
CA HIS A 137 -30.97 -10.33 29.21
C HIS A 137 -30.91 -11.85 29.07
N GLY A 138 -30.24 -12.51 30.06
CA GLY A 138 -30.15 -13.98 30.12
C GLY A 138 -29.08 -14.59 29.24
N ASN A 139 -28.29 -13.80 28.49
CA ASN A 139 -27.18 -14.31 27.72
C ASN A 139 -26.04 -14.76 28.64
N SER A 140 -25.56 -15.98 28.47
CA SER A 140 -24.47 -16.58 29.22
C SER A 140 -23.41 -17.13 28.27
N LEU A 141 -22.11 -16.84 28.54
CA LEU A 141 -20.93 -17.35 27.84
C LEU A 141 -20.78 -16.93 26.35
N SER A 142 -21.85 -16.57 25.65
CA SER A 142 -21.87 -16.36 24.21
C SER A 142 -21.74 -14.89 23.78
N HIS A 143 -21.11 -14.03 24.57
CA HIS A 143 -21.07 -12.58 24.31
C HIS A 143 -20.31 -12.20 23.04
N ARG A 144 -19.28 -12.93 22.66
CA ARG A 144 -18.41 -12.63 21.50
C ARG A 144 -18.41 -13.74 20.45
N ALA A 145 -19.34 -14.67 20.54
CA ALA A 145 -19.46 -15.75 19.56
C ALA A 145 -19.96 -15.18 18.20
N PRO A 146 -19.47 -15.73 17.06
CA PRO A 146 -19.82 -15.22 15.72
C PRO A 146 -21.29 -15.44 15.35
N GLY A 147 -22.02 -16.30 16.06
CA GLY A 147 -23.38 -16.75 15.71
C GLY A 147 -23.35 -17.85 14.66
N SER A 148 -24.35 -17.89 13.79
CA SER A 148 -24.41 -18.87 12.71
C SER A 148 -23.21 -18.72 11.75
N ILE A 149 -22.56 -19.84 11.45
CA ILE A 149 -21.40 -19.89 10.53
C ILE A 149 -21.75 -20.45 9.16
N GLY A 150 -22.99 -20.85 8.95
CA GLY A 150 -23.46 -21.40 7.66
C GLY A 150 -24.84 -22.05 7.74
N GLN A 151 -25.24 -22.66 6.63
CA GLN A 151 -26.47 -23.42 6.50
C GLN A 151 -26.13 -24.89 6.22
N CYS A 152 -27.16 -25.76 6.26
CA CYS A 152 -26.99 -27.20 6.12
C CYS A 152 -26.62 -27.61 4.68
N GLN A 153 -27.61 -27.86 3.83
CA GLN A 153 -27.42 -28.44 2.50
C GLN A 153 -26.78 -27.46 1.51
N THR A 154 -27.24 -26.25 1.46
CA THR A 154 -26.74 -25.18 0.58
C THR A 154 -26.40 -23.98 1.43
N PRO A 155 -25.12 -23.49 1.48
CA PRO A 155 -23.98 -23.80 0.62
C PRO A 155 -23.16 -25.05 1.01
N GLY A 156 -23.48 -25.79 2.08
CA GLY A 156 -22.74 -26.98 2.53
C GLY A 156 -21.29 -26.73 2.99
N LYS A 157 -20.93 -25.50 3.26
CA LYS A 157 -19.60 -25.06 3.69
C LYS A 157 -19.66 -23.84 4.59
N VAL A 158 -18.59 -23.63 5.35
CA VAL A 158 -18.38 -22.37 6.07
C VAL A 158 -17.69 -21.38 5.13
N TRP A 159 -18.25 -20.19 4.99
CA TRP A 159 -17.67 -19.14 4.15
C TRP A 159 -16.39 -18.58 4.75
N LYS A 160 -15.49 -18.16 3.87
CA LYS A 160 -14.27 -17.47 4.28
C LYS A 160 -14.61 -16.20 5.09
N GLY A 161 -13.96 -16.04 6.24
CA GLY A 161 -14.17 -14.89 7.11
C GLY A 161 -15.20 -15.11 8.23
N LYS A 162 -15.79 -16.29 8.32
CA LYS A 162 -16.70 -16.67 9.42
C LYS A 162 -15.93 -17.17 10.64
#